data_7bc5e2923bc25446d944fb0bf071cd89
#
_entry.id   7bc5e2923bc25446d944fb0bf071cd89
#
_cell.length_a   1.000
_cell.length_b   1.000
_cell.length_c   1.000
_cell.angle_alpha   90.00
_cell.angle_beta   90.00
_cell.angle_gamma   90.00
#
_symmetry.space_group_name_H-M   'P 1'
#
loop_
_entity.id
_entity.type
_entity.pdbx_description
1 polymer ?
#
loop_
_entity_poly.entity_id
_entity_poly.type
_entity_poly.pdbx_seq_one_letter_code
_entity_poly.pdbx_strand_id
1 'polypeptide(L)'
;MNMAEISTVTDLDHVATLCDAMDADMFPNWNSHPQYGNFSRALYGAINAESGAYQPADFVICDGDAAVLFATASSDGKTVSALGLPLVLAPHRELGKKRLKKVFAAAFGKLNDLGRETGAKSALICGGADGLTIADHACIDQLATPHCQINAVATVSDGPQTIHKNLRSSYRSLINWGREQLTMTHINATNPDRQAFDSYPAFHAEIAGGSKRPEAYWEVFWNEITSGQGELSLGYLADGSLASGTIVIDTGDTAYYTSGVYDRSKFEKPLGHFPLFDAMVRAGERGIRDFDIGEIFPAGSASEKEVQIGFFKKGFTTEFKLRTIWTYNLNSE
;
A
#
# COMPACT_ATOMS: atom_id res chain seq x y z
N MET A 1 -34.00 -0.11 -25.72
CA MET A 1 -33.34 -0.20 -24.41
C MET A 1 -32.76 1.18 -24.10
N ASN A 2 -33.38 1.97 -23.23
CA ASN A 2 -32.78 3.22 -22.77
C ASN A 2 -31.46 2.87 -22.10
N MET A 3 -30.38 3.39 -22.63
CA MET A 3 -29.07 3.24 -21.96
C MET A 3 -29.16 4.05 -20.66
N ALA A 4 -28.95 3.40 -19.53
CA ALA A 4 -28.90 4.08 -18.25
C ALA A 4 -27.83 5.22 -18.31
N GLU A 5 -28.11 6.31 -17.62
CA GLU A 5 -27.24 7.48 -17.58
C GLU A 5 -26.02 7.20 -16.70
N ILE A 6 -24.84 7.63 -17.16
CA ILE A 6 -23.63 7.59 -16.33
C ILE A 6 -23.66 8.80 -15.40
N SER A 7 -23.58 8.54 -14.11
CA SER A 7 -23.52 9.57 -13.06
C SER A 7 -22.30 9.39 -12.17
N THR A 8 -21.98 10.41 -11.36
CA THR A 8 -20.86 10.39 -10.42
C THR A 8 -21.37 10.70 -9.02
N VAL A 9 -21.10 9.80 -8.08
CA VAL A 9 -21.38 9.97 -6.65
C VAL A 9 -20.11 10.48 -5.97
N THR A 10 -20.22 11.59 -5.25
CA THR A 10 -19.11 12.27 -4.55
C THR A 10 -19.43 12.61 -3.10
N ASP A 11 -20.67 12.39 -2.67
CA ASP A 11 -21.04 12.44 -1.25
C ASP A 11 -20.31 11.30 -0.52
N LEU A 12 -19.46 11.64 0.44
CA LEU A 12 -18.54 10.69 1.07
C LEU A 12 -19.26 9.61 1.89
N ASP A 13 -20.39 9.93 2.51
CA ASP A 13 -21.19 8.95 3.26
C ASP A 13 -21.87 7.97 2.31
N HIS A 14 -22.37 8.47 1.18
CA HIS A 14 -22.94 7.61 0.13
C HIS A 14 -21.85 6.76 -0.54
N VAL A 15 -20.68 7.34 -0.85
CA VAL A 15 -19.51 6.58 -1.36
C VAL A 15 -19.11 5.49 -0.38
N ALA A 16 -19.07 5.78 0.93
CA ALA A 16 -18.78 4.80 1.97
C ALA A 16 -19.76 3.64 1.92
N THR A 17 -21.07 3.95 1.89
CA THR A 17 -22.14 2.94 1.81
C THR A 17 -21.98 2.04 0.57
N LEU A 18 -21.65 2.62 -0.59
CA LEU A 18 -21.42 1.85 -1.81
C LEU A 18 -20.17 0.97 -1.72
N CYS A 19 -19.10 1.46 -1.08
CA CYS A 19 -17.88 0.68 -0.85
C CYS A 19 -18.12 -0.50 0.11
N ASP A 20 -18.92 -0.31 1.15
CA ASP A 20 -19.25 -1.36 2.12
C ASP A 20 -20.15 -2.45 1.50
N ALA A 21 -20.97 -2.08 0.53
CA ALA A 21 -21.83 -2.99 -0.22
C ALA A 21 -21.15 -3.64 -1.44
N MET A 22 -19.89 -3.28 -1.72
CA MET A 22 -19.18 -3.71 -2.92
C MET A 22 -18.83 -5.19 -2.87
N ASP A 23 -19.12 -5.92 -3.95
CA ASP A 23 -18.58 -7.26 -4.19
C ASP A 23 -17.13 -7.12 -4.73
N ALA A 24 -16.14 -7.41 -3.89
CA ALA A 24 -14.73 -7.29 -4.22
C ALA A 24 -14.31 -8.15 -5.43
N ASP A 25 -14.97 -9.27 -5.68
CA ASP A 25 -14.70 -10.14 -6.83
C ASP A 25 -15.08 -9.48 -8.16
N MET A 26 -16.01 -8.54 -8.12
CA MET A 26 -16.42 -7.79 -9.30
C MET A 26 -15.52 -6.57 -9.58
N PHE A 27 -14.70 -6.16 -8.62
CA PHE A 27 -13.77 -5.02 -8.72
C PHE A 27 -12.34 -5.44 -8.34
N PRO A 28 -11.68 -6.31 -9.12
CA PRO A 28 -10.43 -6.97 -8.74
C PRO A 28 -9.27 -6.03 -8.43
N ASN A 29 -9.32 -4.80 -8.93
CA ASN A 29 -8.28 -3.80 -8.67
C ASN A 29 -8.50 -2.99 -7.38
N TRP A 30 -9.67 -3.10 -6.72
CA TRP A 30 -10.01 -2.28 -5.56
C TRP A 30 -9.06 -2.49 -4.39
N ASN A 31 -8.77 -3.73 -4.06
CA ASN A 31 -7.86 -4.11 -2.98
C ASN A 31 -6.53 -4.68 -3.51
N SER A 32 -6.03 -4.15 -4.62
CA SER A 32 -4.78 -4.63 -5.23
C SER A 32 -3.51 -4.24 -4.46
N HIS A 33 -3.64 -3.38 -3.46
CA HIS A 33 -2.58 -2.96 -2.55
C HIS A 33 -3.22 -2.46 -1.24
N PRO A 34 -2.63 -2.69 -0.04
CA PRO A 34 -3.25 -2.31 1.24
C PRO A 34 -3.54 -0.81 1.36
N GLN A 35 -2.78 0.04 0.69
CA GLN A 35 -3.01 1.50 0.71
C GLN A 35 -4.09 1.96 -0.29
N TYR A 36 -4.87 1.03 -0.85
CA TYR A 36 -6.03 1.30 -1.69
C TYR A 36 -7.31 0.79 -1.01
N GLY A 37 -8.45 1.11 -1.56
CA GLY A 37 -9.72 0.63 -1.04
C GLY A 37 -10.03 1.05 0.39
N ASN A 38 -10.64 0.16 1.15
CA ASN A 38 -11.15 0.46 2.49
C ASN A 38 -10.04 0.77 3.50
N PHE A 39 -8.90 0.09 3.43
CA PHE A 39 -7.75 0.40 4.28
C PHE A 39 -7.24 1.83 4.06
N SER A 40 -7.08 2.25 2.80
CA SER A 40 -6.68 3.62 2.46
C SER A 40 -7.66 4.65 3.01
N ARG A 41 -8.95 4.42 2.88
CA ARG A 41 -9.99 5.32 3.39
C ARG A 41 -9.94 5.46 4.92
N ALA A 42 -9.79 4.34 5.63
CA ALA A 42 -9.65 4.33 7.09
C ALA A 42 -8.37 5.09 7.52
N LEU A 43 -7.25 4.80 6.86
CA LEU A 43 -5.96 5.44 7.14
C LEU A 43 -6.01 6.95 6.85
N TYR A 44 -6.67 7.33 5.75
CA TYR A 44 -6.92 8.70 5.36
C TYR A 44 -7.73 9.45 6.43
N GLY A 45 -8.86 8.89 6.86
CA GLY A 45 -9.67 9.47 7.95
C GLY A 45 -8.84 9.71 9.21
N ALA A 46 -8.01 8.73 9.59
CA ALA A 46 -7.13 8.81 10.74
C ALA A 46 -6.06 9.91 10.61
N ILE A 47 -5.42 10.03 9.45
CA ILE A 47 -4.39 11.08 9.22
C ILE A 47 -5.01 12.46 9.22
N ASN A 48 -6.17 12.63 8.60
CA ASN A 48 -6.80 13.94 8.44
C ASN A 48 -7.54 14.45 9.65
N ALA A 49 -7.98 13.57 10.55
CA ALA A 49 -8.57 13.99 11.80
C ALA A 49 -7.70 15.01 12.57
N GLU A 50 -6.38 14.94 12.42
CA GLU A 50 -5.44 15.82 13.12
C GLU A 50 -4.66 16.76 12.19
N SER A 51 -4.28 16.32 10.99
CA SER A 51 -3.31 17.05 10.16
C SER A 51 -3.94 17.88 9.03
N GLY A 52 -5.13 17.52 8.56
CA GLY A 52 -5.75 18.11 7.38
C GLY A 52 -4.90 18.07 6.11
N ALA A 53 -3.87 17.20 6.08
CA ALA A 53 -2.86 17.18 5.01
C ALA A 53 -3.44 16.75 3.65
N TYR A 54 -4.52 15.99 3.67
CA TYR A 54 -5.22 15.52 2.48
C TYR A 54 -6.72 15.79 2.60
N GLN A 55 -7.33 16.31 1.57
CA GLN A 55 -8.78 16.45 1.48
C GLN A 55 -9.38 15.19 0.84
N PRO A 56 -10.47 14.60 1.40
CA PRO A 56 -11.15 13.46 0.78
C PRO A 56 -11.72 13.83 -0.58
N ALA A 57 -11.58 12.91 -1.51
CA ALA A 57 -12.03 13.11 -2.88
C ALA A 57 -12.48 11.79 -3.52
N ASP A 58 -12.84 10.80 -2.69
CA ASP A 58 -13.36 9.51 -3.15
C ASP A 58 -14.59 9.71 -4.03
N PHE A 59 -14.72 8.88 -5.05
CA PHE A 59 -15.89 8.93 -5.92
C PHE A 59 -16.25 7.56 -6.49
N VAL A 60 -17.51 7.42 -6.87
CA VAL A 60 -18.05 6.24 -7.55
C VAL A 60 -18.73 6.68 -8.84
N ILE A 61 -18.46 5.98 -9.93
CA ILE A 61 -19.19 6.12 -11.17
C ILE A 61 -20.29 5.08 -11.19
N CYS A 62 -21.52 5.51 -11.46
CA CYS A 62 -22.70 4.68 -11.55
C CYS A 62 -23.24 4.61 -12.99
N ASP A 63 -23.83 3.46 -13.33
CA ASP A 63 -24.60 3.22 -14.55
C ASP A 63 -26.06 2.99 -14.14
N GLY A 64 -26.88 4.04 -14.18
CA GLY A 64 -28.13 4.09 -13.44
C GLY A 64 -27.86 3.97 -11.95
N ASP A 65 -28.50 2.98 -11.28
CA ASP A 65 -28.33 2.75 -9.84
C ASP A 65 -27.15 1.84 -9.50
N ALA A 66 -26.48 1.25 -10.50
CA ALA A 66 -25.39 0.30 -10.26
C ALA A 66 -24.03 1.00 -10.22
N ALA A 67 -23.28 0.81 -9.14
CA ALA A 67 -21.86 1.21 -9.08
C ALA A 67 -21.05 0.40 -10.08
N VAL A 68 -20.27 1.07 -10.94
CA VAL A 68 -19.51 0.44 -12.02
C VAL A 68 -18.02 0.81 -12.05
N LEU A 69 -17.60 1.83 -11.27
CA LEU A 69 -16.19 2.14 -11.03
C LEU A 69 -16.06 2.80 -9.66
N PHE A 70 -15.09 2.33 -8.88
CA PHE A 70 -14.69 2.92 -7.61
C PHE A 70 -13.32 3.59 -7.72
N ALA A 71 -13.14 4.70 -7.01
CA ALA A 71 -11.87 5.40 -6.88
C ALA A 71 -11.68 5.89 -5.45
N THR A 72 -10.63 5.42 -4.75
CA THR A 72 -10.18 6.03 -3.51
C THR A 72 -9.21 7.15 -3.86
N ALA A 73 -9.60 8.38 -3.59
CA ALA A 73 -8.86 9.56 -3.94
C ALA A 73 -8.78 10.57 -2.79
N SER A 74 -7.70 11.32 -2.78
CA SER A 74 -7.49 12.46 -1.90
C SER A 74 -6.71 13.55 -2.64
N SER A 75 -6.74 14.78 -2.15
CA SER A 75 -5.96 15.88 -2.70
C SER A 75 -5.17 16.59 -1.62
N ASP A 76 -3.89 16.86 -1.89
CA ASP A 76 -3.03 17.74 -1.07
C ASP A 76 -3.01 19.19 -1.61
N GLY A 77 -3.90 19.53 -2.54
CA GLY A 77 -3.94 20.81 -3.22
C GLY A 77 -2.94 20.96 -4.39
N LYS A 78 -2.09 19.96 -4.62
CA LYS A 78 -1.14 19.90 -5.74
C LYS A 78 -1.42 18.72 -6.65
N THR A 79 -1.74 17.58 -6.05
CA THR A 79 -1.93 16.31 -6.72
C THR A 79 -3.16 15.58 -6.18
N VAL A 80 -3.96 14.99 -7.06
CA VAL A 80 -4.99 14.03 -6.71
C VAL A 80 -4.34 12.64 -6.69
N SER A 81 -4.46 11.96 -5.55
CA SER A 81 -3.76 10.69 -5.27
C SER A 81 -4.48 9.90 -4.17
N ALA A 82 -4.04 8.70 -3.87
CA ALA A 82 -4.47 7.96 -2.68
C ALA A 82 -3.42 8.17 -1.57
N LEU A 83 -3.57 9.21 -0.74
CA LEU A 83 -2.62 9.58 0.33
C LEU A 83 -1.17 9.78 -0.15
N GLY A 84 -0.98 10.41 -1.32
CA GLY A 84 0.33 10.58 -1.94
C GLY A 84 0.79 9.38 -2.78
N LEU A 85 0.07 8.26 -2.75
CA LEU A 85 0.28 7.12 -3.64
C LEU A 85 -0.63 7.21 -4.87
N PRO A 86 -0.31 6.49 -5.96
CA PRO A 86 -1.19 6.44 -7.12
C PRO A 86 -2.59 5.92 -6.77
N LEU A 87 -3.64 6.65 -7.14
CA LEU A 87 -5.02 6.21 -6.96
C LEU A 87 -5.35 5.05 -7.91
N VAL A 88 -6.26 4.17 -7.49
CA VAL A 88 -6.79 3.10 -8.34
C VAL A 88 -8.13 3.51 -8.91
N LEU A 89 -8.28 3.35 -10.22
CA LEU A 89 -9.56 3.35 -10.90
C LEU A 89 -9.99 1.88 -11.07
N ALA A 90 -10.91 1.42 -10.22
CA ALA A 90 -11.35 0.03 -10.18
C ALA A 90 -12.70 -0.15 -10.92
N PRO A 91 -12.70 -0.48 -12.22
CA PRO A 91 -13.92 -0.73 -12.96
C PRO A 91 -14.47 -2.13 -12.65
N HIS A 92 -15.79 -2.27 -12.76
CA HIS A 92 -16.47 -3.56 -12.71
C HIS A 92 -15.99 -4.45 -13.86
N ARG A 93 -15.57 -5.69 -13.56
CA ARG A 93 -14.91 -6.60 -14.50
C ARG A 93 -15.76 -7.02 -15.72
N GLU A 94 -17.08 -6.98 -15.58
CA GLU A 94 -18.02 -7.42 -16.64
C GLU A 94 -18.43 -6.30 -17.61
N LEU A 95 -17.90 -5.09 -17.45
CA LEU A 95 -18.23 -4.00 -18.35
C LEU A 95 -17.68 -4.25 -19.76
N GLY A 96 -18.57 -4.19 -20.76
CA GLY A 96 -18.15 -4.23 -22.16
C GLY A 96 -17.38 -3.00 -22.59
N LYS A 97 -16.48 -3.13 -23.57
CA LYS A 97 -15.55 -2.08 -24.06
C LYS A 97 -16.21 -0.71 -24.29
N LYS A 98 -17.40 -0.68 -24.92
CA LYS A 98 -18.13 0.58 -25.20
C LYS A 98 -18.57 1.28 -23.92
N ARG A 99 -18.99 0.51 -22.90
CA ARG A 99 -19.42 1.06 -21.62
C ARG A 99 -18.22 1.50 -20.78
N LEU A 100 -17.18 0.71 -20.74
CA LEU A 100 -15.90 1.06 -20.10
C LEU A 100 -15.37 2.43 -20.58
N LYS A 101 -15.39 2.67 -21.89
CA LYS A 101 -14.95 3.98 -22.43
C LYS A 101 -15.75 5.16 -21.85
N LYS A 102 -17.07 5.02 -21.68
CA LYS A 102 -17.92 6.05 -21.09
C LYS A 102 -17.66 6.22 -19.59
N VAL A 103 -17.48 5.12 -18.87
CA VAL A 103 -17.19 5.09 -17.43
C VAL A 103 -15.84 5.78 -17.15
N PHE A 104 -14.80 5.46 -17.90
CA PHE A 104 -13.51 6.15 -17.77
C PHE A 104 -13.58 7.61 -18.16
N ALA A 105 -14.32 7.97 -19.21
CA ALA A 105 -14.51 9.38 -19.57
C ALA A 105 -15.15 10.17 -18.41
N ALA A 106 -16.15 9.59 -17.71
CA ALA A 106 -16.73 10.20 -16.52
C ALA A 106 -15.72 10.29 -15.36
N ALA A 107 -14.91 9.25 -15.12
CA ALA A 107 -13.88 9.25 -14.09
C ALA A 107 -12.81 10.34 -14.34
N PHE A 108 -12.31 10.47 -15.55
CA PHE A 108 -11.36 11.54 -15.92
C PHE A 108 -12.01 12.93 -15.87
N GLY A 109 -13.29 13.05 -16.23
CA GLY A 109 -14.08 14.26 -16.02
C GLY A 109 -14.09 14.66 -14.54
N LYS A 110 -14.37 13.72 -13.62
CA LYS A 110 -14.35 14.00 -12.18
C LYS A 110 -12.94 14.35 -11.68
N LEU A 111 -11.88 13.72 -12.19
CA LEU A 111 -10.51 14.13 -11.85
C LEU A 111 -10.22 15.58 -12.24
N ASN A 112 -10.68 16.02 -13.41
CA ASN A 112 -10.55 17.44 -13.84
C ASN A 112 -11.37 18.38 -12.92
N ASP A 113 -12.58 17.98 -12.50
CA ASP A 113 -13.37 18.74 -11.54
C ASP A 113 -12.62 18.89 -10.21
N LEU A 114 -12.06 17.80 -9.69
CA LEU A 114 -11.21 17.82 -8.49
C LEU A 114 -10.01 18.76 -8.64
N GLY A 115 -9.36 18.77 -9.80
CA GLY A 115 -8.29 19.72 -10.09
C GLY A 115 -8.77 21.18 -9.95
N ARG A 116 -9.96 21.51 -10.47
CA ARG A 116 -10.55 22.85 -10.35
C ARG A 116 -10.97 23.18 -8.91
N GLU A 117 -11.57 22.22 -8.21
CA GLU A 117 -12.05 22.39 -6.83
C GLU A 117 -10.91 22.55 -5.82
N THR A 118 -9.81 21.80 -5.97
CA THR A 118 -8.72 21.74 -5.00
C THR A 118 -7.46 22.52 -5.38
N GLY A 119 -7.35 22.96 -6.62
CA GLY A 119 -6.14 23.58 -7.17
C GLY A 119 -5.08 22.59 -7.63
N ALA A 120 -5.34 21.27 -7.52
CA ALA A 120 -4.42 20.23 -7.97
C ALA A 120 -4.16 20.33 -9.48
N LYS A 121 -2.90 20.06 -9.89
CA LYS A 121 -2.47 20.17 -11.29
C LYS A 121 -2.28 18.83 -11.97
N SER A 122 -2.21 17.76 -11.18
CA SER A 122 -2.02 16.40 -11.70
C SER A 122 -2.78 15.37 -10.87
N ALA A 123 -3.04 14.22 -11.48
CA ALA A 123 -3.48 13.03 -10.78
C ALA A 123 -2.45 11.91 -11.00
N LEU A 124 -2.13 11.16 -9.95
CA LEU A 124 -1.32 9.96 -10.02
C LEU A 124 -2.25 8.75 -10.08
N ILE A 125 -2.16 7.96 -11.14
CA ILE A 125 -3.05 6.82 -11.38
C ILE A 125 -2.23 5.54 -11.45
N CYS A 126 -2.66 4.53 -10.71
CA CYS A 126 -2.05 3.21 -10.70
C CYS A 126 -2.42 2.42 -11.95
N GLY A 127 -1.43 1.96 -12.67
CA GLY A 127 -1.57 1.04 -13.79
C GLY A 127 -1.28 -0.42 -13.41
N GLY A 128 -1.15 -1.27 -14.42
CA GLY A 128 -0.87 -2.69 -14.24
C GLY A 128 0.53 -2.99 -13.73
N ALA A 129 0.66 -4.12 -13.02
CA ALA A 129 1.93 -4.59 -12.50
C ALA A 129 2.64 -5.60 -13.45
N ASP A 130 1.88 -6.33 -14.26
CA ASP A 130 2.41 -7.39 -15.13
C ASP A 130 1.89 -7.26 -16.57
N GLY A 131 1.66 -6.02 -17.01
CA GLY A 131 1.12 -5.69 -18.32
C GLY A 131 0.12 -4.53 -18.26
N LEU A 132 -0.36 -4.12 -19.41
CA LEU A 132 -1.33 -3.03 -19.51
C LEU A 132 -2.73 -3.52 -19.16
N THR A 133 -3.36 -2.85 -18.21
CA THR A 133 -4.76 -3.04 -17.81
C THR A 133 -5.69 -2.16 -18.66
N ILE A 134 -6.99 -2.29 -18.44
CA ILE A 134 -7.97 -1.41 -19.07
C ILE A 134 -7.84 0.05 -18.59
N ALA A 135 -7.39 0.26 -17.34
CA ALA A 135 -7.11 1.59 -16.83
C ALA A 135 -5.90 2.24 -17.54
N ASP A 136 -4.86 1.43 -17.85
CA ASP A 136 -3.72 1.93 -18.64
C ASP A 136 -4.15 2.38 -20.03
N HIS A 137 -5.01 1.62 -20.70
CA HIS A 137 -5.56 2.05 -21.99
C HIS A 137 -6.35 3.36 -21.89
N ALA A 138 -7.11 3.54 -20.80
CA ALA A 138 -7.82 4.80 -20.56
C ALA A 138 -6.84 5.96 -20.32
N CYS A 139 -5.74 5.74 -19.58
CA CYS A 139 -4.69 6.73 -19.38
C CYS A 139 -3.99 7.13 -20.70
N ILE A 140 -3.72 6.15 -21.57
CA ILE A 140 -3.17 6.39 -22.91
C ILE A 140 -4.13 7.26 -23.74
N ASP A 141 -5.41 6.93 -23.75
CA ASP A 141 -6.44 7.71 -24.47
C ASP A 141 -6.53 9.17 -23.96
N GLN A 142 -6.17 9.43 -22.71
CA GLN A 142 -6.15 10.75 -22.07
C GLN A 142 -4.76 11.41 -22.11
N LEU A 143 -3.81 10.88 -22.87
CA LEU A 143 -2.44 11.39 -23.03
C LEU A 143 -1.69 11.56 -21.69
N ALA A 144 -1.99 10.72 -20.71
CA ALA A 144 -1.24 10.68 -19.45
C ALA A 144 0.21 10.22 -19.68
N THR A 145 1.12 10.71 -18.85
CA THR A 145 2.56 10.37 -18.95
C THR A 145 2.87 9.15 -18.10
N PRO A 146 3.40 8.05 -18.67
CA PRO A 146 3.76 6.85 -17.90
C PRO A 146 5.09 7.01 -17.18
N HIS A 147 5.16 6.45 -15.98
CA HIS A 147 6.36 6.23 -15.20
C HIS A 147 6.45 4.76 -14.79
N CYS A 148 7.66 4.27 -14.58
CA CYS A 148 7.88 2.91 -14.13
C CYS A 148 8.22 2.89 -12.65
N GLN A 149 7.41 2.19 -11.86
CA GLN A 149 7.71 1.85 -10.48
C GLN A 149 8.26 0.42 -10.44
N ILE A 150 9.35 0.20 -9.70
CA ILE A 150 9.99 -1.10 -9.55
C ILE A 150 9.85 -1.53 -8.10
N ASN A 151 9.19 -2.65 -7.83
CA ASN A 151 9.07 -3.22 -6.50
C ASN A 151 9.94 -4.47 -6.38
N ALA A 152 10.63 -4.61 -5.24
CA ALA A 152 11.27 -5.85 -4.84
C ALA A 152 10.19 -6.80 -4.30
N VAL A 153 10.00 -7.95 -4.94
CA VAL A 153 8.98 -8.93 -4.56
C VAL A 153 9.66 -10.28 -4.40
N ALA A 154 9.32 -11.01 -3.33
CA ALA A 154 9.86 -12.35 -3.10
C ALA A 154 8.72 -13.37 -3.08
N THR A 155 8.88 -14.49 -3.78
CA THR A 155 8.00 -15.65 -3.62
C THR A 155 8.29 -16.31 -2.28
N VAL A 156 7.29 -16.38 -1.39
CA VAL A 156 7.45 -16.90 -0.02
C VAL A 156 6.73 -18.22 0.21
N SER A 157 5.84 -18.63 -0.69
CA SER A 157 5.13 -19.92 -0.65
C SER A 157 6.05 -21.15 -0.73
N ASP A 158 7.27 -20.98 -1.26
CA ASP A 158 8.23 -22.05 -1.46
C ASP A 158 8.97 -22.45 -0.17
N GLY A 159 8.68 -21.76 0.92
CA GLY A 159 9.18 -22.05 2.26
C GLY A 159 10.54 -21.41 2.60
N PRO A 160 10.93 -21.49 3.89
CA PRO A 160 12.04 -20.71 4.45
C PRO A 160 13.40 -21.03 3.82
N GLN A 161 13.63 -22.26 3.38
CA GLN A 161 14.90 -22.68 2.75
C GLN A 161 15.07 -22.00 1.39
N THR A 162 14.00 -21.89 0.59
CA THR A 162 14.02 -21.22 -0.70
C THR A 162 14.17 -19.71 -0.53
N ILE A 163 13.43 -19.11 0.41
CA ILE A 163 13.60 -17.69 0.76
C ILE A 163 15.07 -17.42 1.12
N HIS A 164 15.64 -18.21 2.04
CA HIS A 164 17.03 -18.04 2.49
C HIS A 164 18.06 -18.22 1.36
N LYS A 165 17.81 -19.15 0.42
CA LYS A 165 18.68 -19.37 -0.75
C LYS A 165 18.71 -18.17 -1.69
N ASN A 166 17.58 -17.49 -1.85
CA ASN A 166 17.42 -16.33 -2.74
C ASN A 166 17.99 -15.02 -2.17
N LEU A 167 18.36 -15.02 -0.87
CA LEU A 167 18.99 -13.86 -0.25
C LEU A 167 20.39 -13.59 -0.80
N ARG A 168 20.76 -12.31 -0.82
CA ARG A 168 22.16 -11.92 -1.00
C ARG A 168 23.05 -12.67 0.00
N SER A 169 24.18 -13.21 -0.44
CA SER A 169 25.04 -14.07 0.39
C SER A 169 25.46 -13.43 1.72
N SER A 170 25.76 -12.13 1.71
CA SER A 170 26.12 -11.37 2.93
C SER A 170 24.96 -11.24 3.92
N TYR A 171 23.69 -11.40 3.50
CA TYR A 171 22.53 -11.27 4.41
C TYR A 171 22.33 -12.53 5.26
N ARG A 172 22.74 -13.69 4.78
CA ARG A 172 22.56 -14.96 5.48
C ARG A 172 23.25 -14.97 6.87
N SER A 173 24.48 -14.44 6.95
CA SER A 173 25.19 -14.29 8.21
C SER A 173 24.52 -13.27 9.14
N LEU A 174 23.99 -12.17 8.60
CA LEU A 174 23.28 -11.14 9.37
C LEU A 174 21.94 -11.66 9.93
N ILE A 175 21.24 -12.49 9.16
CA ILE A 175 20.00 -13.13 9.61
C ILE A 175 20.29 -14.12 10.73
N ASN A 176 21.30 -14.98 10.60
CA ASN A 176 21.68 -15.90 11.65
C ASN A 176 22.09 -15.16 12.92
N TRP A 177 22.93 -14.13 12.81
CA TRP A 177 23.30 -13.28 13.93
C TRP A 177 22.08 -12.63 14.58
N GLY A 178 21.18 -12.00 13.80
CA GLY A 178 19.97 -11.34 14.32
C GLY A 178 19.04 -12.31 15.03
N ARG A 179 18.92 -13.55 14.55
CA ARG A 179 18.16 -14.63 15.23
C ARG A 179 18.72 -14.97 16.61
N GLU A 180 20.02 -14.85 16.81
CA GLU A 180 20.67 -15.08 18.12
C GLU A 180 20.48 -13.89 19.07
N GLN A 181 20.26 -12.67 18.52
CA GLN A 181 20.13 -11.46 19.32
C GLN A 181 18.69 -11.15 19.75
N LEU A 182 17.69 -11.58 18.96
CA LEU A 182 16.30 -11.19 19.15
C LEU A 182 15.41 -12.35 19.53
N THR A 183 14.58 -12.11 20.54
CA THR A 183 13.37 -12.90 20.80
C THR A 183 12.21 -12.21 20.12
N MET A 184 11.55 -12.92 19.19
CA MET A 184 10.42 -12.37 18.43
C MET A 184 9.09 -12.65 19.13
N THR A 185 8.23 -11.64 19.16
CA THR A 185 6.82 -11.75 19.57
C THR A 185 5.95 -11.33 18.39
N HIS A 186 4.92 -12.11 18.12
CA HIS A 186 4.05 -11.91 16.97
C HIS A 186 2.62 -11.63 17.43
N ILE A 187 2.08 -10.50 16.97
CA ILE A 187 0.73 -10.05 17.24
C ILE A 187 -0.08 -10.20 15.96
N ASN A 188 -1.14 -11.00 16.03
CA ASN A 188 -2.03 -11.33 14.91
C ASN A 188 -3.41 -11.73 15.42
N ALA A 189 -4.33 -12.15 14.56
CA ALA A 189 -5.68 -12.55 14.94
C ALA A 189 -5.73 -13.71 15.96
N THR A 190 -4.72 -14.61 15.98
CA THR A 190 -4.66 -15.73 16.91
C THR A 190 -3.97 -15.39 18.22
N ASN A 191 -3.20 -14.30 18.25
CA ASN A 191 -2.48 -13.78 19.41
C ASN A 191 -2.60 -12.26 19.49
N PRO A 192 -3.78 -11.69 19.79
CA PRO A 192 -4.05 -10.27 19.79
C PRO A 192 -3.60 -9.60 21.10
N ASP A 193 -2.31 -9.38 21.26
CA ASP A 193 -1.73 -8.71 22.44
C ASP A 193 -1.74 -7.19 22.25
N ARG A 194 -2.76 -6.54 22.79
CA ARG A 194 -2.93 -5.08 22.71
C ARG A 194 -1.81 -4.34 23.44
N GLN A 195 -1.37 -4.82 24.60
CA GLN A 195 -0.32 -4.15 25.36
C GLN A 195 1.01 -4.15 24.60
N ALA A 196 1.35 -5.28 23.99
CA ALA A 196 2.54 -5.35 23.15
C ALA A 196 2.40 -4.47 21.90
N PHE A 197 1.22 -4.45 21.24
CA PHE A 197 0.96 -3.58 20.10
C PHE A 197 1.18 -2.11 20.45
N ASP A 198 0.65 -1.64 21.58
CA ASP A 198 0.72 -0.23 22.01
C ASP A 198 2.16 0.26 22.27
N SER A 199 3.12 -0.65 22.43
CA SER A 199 4.54 -0.31 22.54
C SER A 199 5.16 0.14 21.20
N TYR A 200 4.61 -0.32 20.07
CA TYR A 200 5.17 -0.06 18.74
C TYR A 200 5.05 1.41 18.29
N PRO A 201 3.93 2.12 18.44
CA PRO A 201 3.79 3.52 18.08
C PRO A 201 4.86 4.44 18.70
N ALA A 202 5.13 4.27 19.99
CA ALA A 202 6.13 5.06 20.71
C ALA A 202 7.55 4.72 20.21
N PHE A 203 7.87 3.45 20.07
CA PHE A 203 9.14 2.99 19.52
C PHE A 203 9.35 3.46 18.08
N HIS A 204 8.31 3.38 17.23
CA HIS A 204 8.37 3.89 15.87
C HIS A 204 8.67 5.39 15.82
N ALA A 205 8.01 6.20 16.64
CA ALA A 205 8.23 7.64 16.70
C ALA A 205 9.66 7.98 17.16
N GLU A 206 10.19 7.27 18.14
CA GLU A 206 11.57 7.44 18.63
C GLU A 206 12.59 7.19 17.52
N ILE A 207 12.48 6.04 16.84
CA ILE A 207 13.47 5.61 15.83
C ILE A 207 13.31 6.36 14.50
N ALA A 208 12.08 6.74 14.12
CA ALA A 208 11.81 7.45 12.87
C ALA A 208 12.10 8.97 12.92
N GLY A 209 12.60 9.49 14.05
CA GLY A 209 12.99 10.88 14.18
C GLY A 209 11.85 11.82 14.59
N GLY A 210 10.89 11.34 15.37
CA GLY A 210 9.93 12.17 16.11
C GLY A 210 8.62 12.49 15.40
N SER A 211 8.38 11.99 14.18
CA SER A 211 7.07 12.13 13.53
C SER A 211 6.05 11.21 14.21
N LYS A 212 5.26 11.77 15.11
CA LYS A 212 4.15 11.05 15.75
C LYS A 212 3.01 10.90 14.73
N ARG A 213 2.55 9.68 14.55
CA ARG A 213 1.29 9.41 13.85
C ARG A 213 0.14 9.47 14.87
N PRO A 214 -1.07 9.89 14.45
CA PRO A 214 -2.25 9.87 15.32
C PRO A 214 -2.52 8.47 15.87
N GLU A 215 -3.12 8.38 17.05
CA GLU A 215 -3.55 7.10 17.62
C GLU A 215 -4.49 6.35 16.68
N ALA A 216 -5.44 7.06 16.07
CA ALA A 216 -6.37 6.51 15.09
C ALA A 216 -5.67 5.86 13.87
N TYR A 217 -4.49 6.35 13.47
CA TYR A 217 -3.67 5.72 12.43
C TYR A 217 -3.22 4.30 12.83
N TRP A 218 -2.82 4.12 14.10
CA TRP A 218 -2.39 2.82 14.61
C TRP A 218 -3.58 1.89 14.86
N GLU A 219 -4.76 2.44 15.20
CA GLU A 219 -5.99 1.66 15.31
C GLU A 219 -6.39 1.00 13.99
N VAL A 220 -6.15 1.65 12.85
CA VAL A 220 -6.36 1.01 11.54
C VAL A 220 -5.51 -0.24 11.40
N PHE A 221 -4.21 -0.18 11.75
CA PHE A 221 -3.34 -1.36 11.73
C PHE A 221 -3.76 -2.43 12.73
N TRP A 222 -4.17 -2.03 13.94
CA TRP A 222 -4.67 -2.97 14.93
C TRP A 222 -5.88 -3.76 14.41
N ASN A 223 -6.83 -3.08 13.81
CA ASN A 223 -8.02 -3.69 13.24
C ASN A 223 -7.70 -4.66 12.10
N GLU A 224 -6.81 -4.28 11.18
CA GLU A 224 -6.37 -5.17 10.09
C GLU A 224 -5.66 -6.43 10.63
N ILE A 225 -4.74 -6.25 11.58
CA ILE A 225 -3.98 -7.35 12.18
C ILE A 225 -4.91 -8.30 12.94
N THR A 226 -5.84 -7.78 13.73
CA THR A 226 -6.75 -8.61 14.54
C THR A 226 -7.88 -9.24 13.72
N SER A 227 -8.20 -8.68 12.55
CA SER A 227 -9.11 -9.33 11.57
C SER A 227 -8.44 -10.42 10.75
N GLY A 228 -7.13 -10.64 10.91
CA GLY A 228 -6.38 -11.65 10.18
C GLY A 228 -5.78 -11.18 8.86
N GLN A 229 -5.76 -9.87 8.61
CA GLN A 229 -5.20 -9.26 7.41
C GLN A 229 -3.74 -8.81 7.62
N GLY A 230 -2.97 -9.51 8.45
CA GLY A 230 -1.55 -9.21 8.64
C GLY A 230 -1.01 -9.52 10.03
N GLU A 231 0.16 -8.97 10.33
CA GLU A 231 0.91 -9.25 11.56
C GLU A 231 1.83 -8.09 11.93
N LEU A 232 1.96 -7.82 13.24
CA LEU A 232 3.06 -7.05 13.82
C LEU A 232 4.04 -8.01 14.49
N SER A 233 5.30 -7.98 14.08
CA SER A 233 6.42 -8.70 14.69
C SER A 233 7.28 -7.72 15.48
N LEU A 234 7.46 -7.98 16.79
CA LEU A 234 8.32 -7.22 17.70
C LEU A 234 9.53 -8.04 18.09
N GLY A 235 10.72 -7.47 18.01
CA GLY A 235 11.97 -8.11 18.38
C GLY A 235 12.58 -7.48 19.63
N TYR A 236 12.75 -8.29 20.68
CA TYR A 236 13.28 -7.90 21.99
C TYR A 236 14.69 -8.43 22.19
N LEU A 237 15.55 -7.64 22.83
CA LEU A 237 16.87 -8.04 23.29
C LEU A 237 16.78 -8.92 24.55
N ALA A 238 17.90 -9.51 24.94
CA ALA A 238 18.01 -10.34 26.14
C ALA A 238 17.67 -9.59 27.44
N ASP A 239 17.84 -8.26 27.46
CA ASP A 239 17.46 -7.40 28.59
C ASP A 239 15.97 -7.00 28.59
N GLY A 240 15.19 -7.50 27.64
CA GLY A 240 13.77 -7.19 27.47
C GLY A 240 13.49 -5.89 26.75
N SER A 241 14.48 -5.15 26.30
CA SER A 241 14.26 -3.90 25.55
C SER A 241 13.82 -4.16 24.10
N LEU A 242 12.81 -3.40 23.62
CA LEU A 242 12.37 -3.44 22.22
C LEU A 242 13.47 -2.88 21.30
N ALA A 243 13.81 -3.62 20.27
CA ALA A 243 14.87 -3.26 19.33
C ALA A 243 14.43 -3.25 17.86
N SER A 244 13.35 -3.91 17.53
CA SER A 244 12.78 -3.89 16.18
C SER A 244 11.26 -4.07 16.19
N GLY A 245 10.60 -3.54 15.17
CA GLY A 245 9.20 -3.79 14.92
C GLY A 245 8.90 -3.77 13.43
N THR A 246 8.07 -4.69 12.96
CA THR A 246 7.73 -4.87 11.54
C THR A 246 6.24 -5.14 11.40
N ILE A 247 5.51 -4.30 10.65
CA ILE A 247 4.12 -4.53 10.27
C ILE A 247 4.07 -5.01 8.83
N VAL A 248 3.34 -6.08 8.63
CA VAL A 248 2.99 -6.64 7.32
C VAL A 248 1.46 -6.70 7.21
N ILE A 249 0.93 -6.25 6.10
CA ILE A 249 -0.50 -6.35 5.77
C ILE A 249 -0.68 -7.26 4.56
N ASP A 250 -1.61 -8.20 4.69
CA ASP A 250 -1.89 -9.19 3.66
C ASP A 250 -3.09 -8.73 2.81
N THR A 251 -2.97 -8.81 1.49
CA THR A 251 -4.04 -8.48 0.54
C THR A 251 -4.05 -9.52 -0.56
N GLY A 252 -5.11 -10.31 -0.64
CA GLY A 252 -5.18 -11.44 -1.56
C GLY A 252 -4.06 -12.45 -1.28
N ASP A 253 -3.21 -12.71 -2.26
CA ASP A 253 -2.07 -13.62 -2.16
C ASP A 253 -0.72 -12.91 -1.95
N THR A 254 -0.74 -11.62 -1.64
CA THR A 254 0.46 -10.79 -1.44
C THR A 254 0.49 -10.19 -0.03
N ALA A 255 1.62 -10.36 0.66
CA ALA A 255 1.94 -9.67 1.89
C ALA A 255 2.78 -8.43 1.59
N TYR A 256 2.46 -7.31 2.22
CA TYR A 256 3.13 -6.03 2.01
C TYR A 256 3.87 -5.58 3.26
N TYR A 257 5.17 -5.31 3.12
CA TYR A 257 5.98 -4.67 4.17
C TYR A 257 5.58 -3.20 4.30
N THR A 258 4.66 -2.89 5.21
CA THR A 258 4.07 -1.56 5.34
C THR A 258 4.82 -0.64 6.29
N SER A 259 5.42 -1.20 7.35
CA SER A 259 6.19 -0.43 8.33
C SER A 259 7.29 -1.29 8.94
N GLY A 260 8.47 -0.71 9.13
CA GLY A 260 9.55 -1.39 9.84
C GLY A 260 10.56 -0.40 10.39
N VAL A 261 10.84 -0.55 11.68
CA VAL A 261 11.85 0.22 12.40
C VAL A 261 12.74 -0.70 13.22
N TYR A 262 13.99 -0.32 13.38
CA TYR A 262 14.95 -1.00 14.24
C TYR A 262 15.97 0.01 14.79
N ASP A 263 16.32 -0.17 16.04
CA ASP A 263 17.24 0.71 16.75
C ASP A 263 18.69 0.41 16.36
N ARG A 264 19.23 1.25 15.47
CA ARG A 264 20.61 1.11 14.98
C ARG A 264 21.66 1.41 16.04
N SER A 265 21.30 2.13 17.11
CA SER A 265 22.23 2.53 18.16
C SER A 265 22.66 1.36 19.06
N LYS A 266 21.83 0.31 19.11
CA LYS A 266 22.03 -0.86 19.97
C LYS A 266 22.96 -1.94 19.39
N PHE A 267 23.41 -1.78 18.13
CA PHE A 267 24.13 -2.84 17.43
C PHE A 267 25.28 -2.32 16.56
N GLU A 268 26.37 -3.03 16.56
CA GLU A 268 27.48 -2.84 15.62
C GLU A 268 27.18 -3.38 14.22
N LYS A 269 26.21 -4.30 14.09
CA LYS A 269 25.79 -4.94 12.83
C LYS A 269 24.33 -4.58 12.49
N PRO A 270 23.96 -4.54 11.21
CA PRO A 270 22.58 -4.24 10.80
C PRO A 270 21.58 -5.28 11.29
N LEU A 271 20.70 -4.92 12.23
CA LEU A 271 19.73 -5.81 12.84
C LEU A 271 18.51 -6.09 11.94
N GLY A 272 18.08 -5.15 11.11
CA GLY A 272 16.83 -5.23 10.35
C GLY A 272 16.69 -6.41 9.36
N HIS A 273 17.77 -7.18 9.14
CA HIS A 273 17.74 -8.32 8.21
C HIS A 273 16.93 -9.50 8.74
N PHE A 274 17.07 -9.84 10.03
CA PHE A 274 16.35 -10.97 10.59
C PHE A 274 14.85 -10.70 10.76
N PRO A 275 14.39 -9.55 11.30
CA PRO A 275 12.95 -9.27 11.40
C PRO A 275 12.23 -9.29 10.05
N LEU A 276 12.86 -8.78 8.97
CA LEU A 276 12.25 -8.84 7.64
C LEU A 276 12.21 -10.26 7.09
N PHE A 277 13.28 -11.03 7.25
CA PHE A 277 13.30 -12.45 6.88
C PHE A 277 12.24 -13.26 7.64
N ASP A 278 12.12 -13.04 8.95
CA ASP A 278 11.11 -13.67 9.80
C ASP A 278 9.69 -13.34 9.30
N ALA A 279 9.41 -12.08 9.00
CA ALA A 279 8.13 -11.65 8.45
C ALA A 279 7.82 -12.32 7.10
N MET A 280 8.82 -12.51 6.22
CA MET A 280 8.66 -13.23 4.96
C MET A 280 8.31 -14.70 5.18
N VAL A 281 9.00 -15.39 6.10
CA VAL A 281 8.72 -16.78 6.45
C VAL A 281 7.30 -16.93 6.99
N ARG A 282 6.91 -16.06 7.91
CA ARG A 282 5.59 -16.08 8.52
C ARG A 282 4.46 -15.76 7.54
N ALA A 283 4.70 -14.87 6.57
CA ALA A 283 3.75 -14.65 5.48
C ALA A 283 3.51 -15.94 4.68
N GLY A 284 4.58 -16.68 4.34
CA GLY A 284 4.47 -17.99 3.69
C GLY A 284 3.72 -19.03 4.53
N GLU A 285 3.92 -19.05 5.86
CA GLU A 285 3.19 -19.92 6.80
C GLU A 285 1.69 -19.58 6.87
N ARG A 286 1.29 -18.31 6.63
CA ARG A 286 -0.11 -17.91 6.50
C ARG A 286 -0.73 -18.24 5.13
N GLY A 287 0.05 -18.86 4.21
CA GLY A 287 -0.42 -19.23 2.87
C GLY A 287 -0.27 -18.14 1.81
N ILE A 288 0.43 -17.07 2.13
CA ILE A 288 0.73 -15.99 1.18
C ILE A 288 1.76 -16.48 0.15
N ARG A 289 1.55 -16.12 -1.11
CA ARG A 289 2.46 -16.47 -2.21
C ARG A 289 3.62 -15.50 -2.35
N ASP A 290 3.31 -14.21 -2.44
CA ASP A 290 4.25 -13.14 -2.73
C ASP A 290 4.44 -12.22 -1.52
N PHE A 291 5.65 -11.72 -1.33
CA PHE A 291 5.98 -10.72 -0.32
C PHE A 291 6.55 -9.48 -1.00
N ASP A 292 5.78 -8.39 -1.02
CA ASP A 292 6.21 -7.11 -1.58
C ASP A 292 7.00 -6.32 -0.52
N ILE A 293 8.30 -6.21 -0.74
CA ILE A 293 9.23 -5.48 0.14
C ILE A 293 9.14 -3.97 -0.13
N GLY A 294 8.49 -3.59 -1.21
CA GLY A 294 8.23 -2.22 -1.61
C GLY A 294 9.19 -1.69 -2.67
N GLU A 295 8.95 -0.44 -3.04
CA GLU A 295 9.62 0.24 -4.13
C GLU A 295 11.12 0.35 -3.93
N ILE A 296 11.84 0.22 -5.05
CA ILE A 296 13.27 0.48 -5.19
C ILE A 296 13.48 1.58 -6.20
N PHE A 297 14.24 2.59 -5.80
CA PHE A 297 14.51 3.74 -6.64
C PHE A 297 15.82 3.57 -7.42
N PRO A 298 15.85 3.86 -8.74
CA PRO A 298 17.08 3.92 -9.51
C PRO A 298 18.01 5.03 -9.00
N ALA A 299 19.32 4.81 -9.12
CA ALA A 299 20.30 5.85 -8.82
C ALA A 299 20.07 7.09 -9.70
N GLY A 300 20.08 8.27 -9.10
CA GLY A 300 19.84 9.55 -9.78
C GLY A 300 18.38 10.02 -9.83
N SER A 301 17.40 9.17 -9.45
CA SER A 301 15.98 9.54 -9.37
C SER A 301 15.47 9.75 -7.95
N ALA A 302 16.31 9.51 -6.94
CA ALA A 302 15.93 9.52 -5.53
C ALA A 302 17.07 10.02 -4.63
N SER A 303 16.74 10.32 -3.37
CA SER A 303 17.70 10.68 -2.35
C SER A 303 18.67 9.51 -2.05
N GLU A 304 19.85 9.82 -1.51
CA GLU A 304 20.82 8.79 -1.08
C GLU A 304 20.19 7.79 -0.09
N LYS A 305 19.33 8.26 0.81
CA LYS A 305 18.61 7.42 1.76
C LYS A 305 17.70 6.41 1.05
N GLU A 306 16.93 6.83 0.05
CA GLU A 306 16.04 5.96 -0.72
C GLU A 306 16.82 4.95 -1.55
N VAL A 307 17.94 5.36 -2.16
CA VAL A 307 18.85 4.45 -2.87
C VAL A 307 19.42 3.37 -1.92
N GLN A 308 19.82 3.76 -0.69
CA GLN A 308 20.31 2.81 0.32
C GLN A 308 19.20 1.85 0.79
N ILE A 309 17.97 2.34 0.98
CA ILE A 309 16.81 1.51 1.30
C ILE A 309 16.54 0.53 0.13
N GLY A 310 16.59 1.00 -1.10
CA GLY A 310 16.47 0.15 -2.28
C GLY A 310 17.56 -0.93 -2.35
N PHE A 311 18.81 -0.58 -2.04
CA PHE A 311 19.90 -1.55 -1.94
C PHE A 311 19.67 -2.62 -0.88
N PHE A 312 19.12 -2.24 0.29
CA PHE A 312 18.72 -3.16 1.34
C PHE A 312 17.61 -4.10 0.83
N LYS A 313 16.52 -3.56 0.26
CA LYS A 313 15.41 -4.35 -0.27
C LYS A 313 15.84 -5.38 -1.33
N LYS A 314 16.69 -4.97 -2.26
CA LYS A 314 17.27 -5.86 -3.31
C LYS A 314 18.05 -7.06 -2.78
N GLY A 315 18.47 -7.05 -1.53
CA GLY A 315 19.18 -8.18 -0.93
C GLY A 315 18.30 -9.33 -0.49
N PHE A 316 16.98 -9.13 -0.45
CA PHE A 316 16.03 -10.14 0.00
C PHE A 316 15.39 -10.93 -1.13
N THR A 317 15.55 -10.51 -2.38
CA THR A 317 14.94 -11.18 -3.54
C THR A 317 15.80 -11.05 -4.77
N THR A 318 15.55 -11.93 -5.73
CA THR A 318 16.03 -11.83 -7.11
C THR A 318 14.91 -11.44 -8.08
N GLU A 319 13.69 -11.22 -7.57
CA GLU A 319 12.50 -10.94 -8.35
C GLU A 319 12.09 -9.47 -8.20
N PHE A 320 11.69 -8.86 -9.31
CA PHE A 320 11.25 -7.48 -9.36
C PHE A 320 10.00 -7.39 -10.20
N LYS A 321 8.98 -6.69 -9.70
CA LYS A 321 7.77 -6.39 -10.46
C LYS A 321 7.79 -4.95 -10.92
N LEU A 322 7.41 -4.74 -12.18
CA LEU A 322 7.26 -3.42 -12.77
C LEU A 322 5.78 -3.04 -12.73
N ARG A 323 5.50 -1.84 -12.23
CA ARG A 323 4.17 -1.25 -12.27
C ARG A 323 4.22 0.05 -13.05
N THR A 324 3.24 0.26 -13.91
CA THR A 324 3.07 1.55 -14.57
C THR A 324 2.34 2.51 -13.63
N ILE A 325 2.88 3.70 -13.46
CA ILE A 325 2.21 4.81 -12.78
C ILE A 325 2.00 5.90 -13.82
N TRP A 326 0.79 6.42 -13.89
CA TRP A 326 0.42 7.46 -14.83
C TRP A 326 0.31 8.80 -14.14
N THR A 327 0.95 9.82 -14.68
CA THR A 327 0.68 11.22 -14.33
C THR A 327 -0.27 11.80 -15.36
N TYR A 328 -1.49 12.07 -14.93
CA TYR A 328 -2.50 12.75 -15.72
C TYR A 328 -2.51 14.24 -15.35
N ASN A 329 -2.29 15.10 -16.34
CA ASN A 329 -2.36 16.55 -16.16
C ASN A 329 -3.83 16.98 -16.14
N LEU A 330 -4.25 17.56 -15.01
CA LEU A 330 -5.62 18.02 -14.82
C LEU A 330 -5.83 19.33 -15.59
N ASN A 331 -6.92 19.39 -16.34
CA ASN A 331 -7.28 20.60 -17.09
C ASN A 331 -7.70 21.69 -16.10
N SER A 332 -7.03 22.82 -16.17
CA SER A 332 -7.24 24.00 -15.30
C SER A 332 -8.09 25.09 -15.96
N GLU A 333 -8.83 24.76 -17.05
CA GLU A 333 -9.74 25.71 -17.71
C GLU A 333 -11.14 25.70 -17.08
#